data_40f1b95321502c08e4ca7db4f7f9cab6
#
_entry.id   40f1b95321502c08e4ca7db4f7f9cab6
#
_cell.length_a   1.000
_cell.length_b   1.000
_cell.length_c   1.000
_cell.angle_alpha   90.00
_cell.angle_beta   90.00
_cell.angle_gamma   90.00
#
_symmetry.space_group_name_H-M   'P 1'
#
loop_
_entity.id
_entity.type
_entity.pdbx_description
1 polymer ?
#
loop_
_entity_poly.entity_id
_entity_poly.type
_entity_poly.pdbx_seq_one_letter_code
_entity_poly.pdbx_strand_id
1 'polypeptide(L)'
;MIDRELVQALLSELGLSAWEAPVESAIRSCLQPGGHGDLPGWRAALDTIRQTPGDKNKVRAALLDLAPWRKGPFELDGITIDAEWQSNMKWARLRDAVGELDGRRVLDVGSGNGYYALKMRSLGADLVIGVDPTLLFLVQFAAVQQYRNDRRVVILPMRLEDLPLPSRVFDTAFSMGVLYHRRSPIDHLRELRQTLRPGGRLVLETLYLPGEGAFARTPEDRYAR
;
A
#
# COMPACT_ATOMS: atom_id res chain seq x y z
N MET A 1 10.86 -4.49 -10.36
CA MET A 1 9.50 -4.39 -9.76
C MET A 1 9.56 -4.51 -8.25
N ILE A 2 9.61 -5.68 -7.67
CA ILE A 2 9.82 -5.88 -6.22
C ILE A 2 11.28 -6.28 -6.00
N ASP A 3 12.00 -5.53 -5.18
CA ASP A 3 13.37 -5.85 -4.76
C ASP A 3 13.30 -6.91 -3.66
N ARG A 4 13.48 -8.18 -4.03
CA ARG A 4 13.35 -9.34 -3.13
C ARG A 4 14.42 -9.34 -2.04
N GLU A 5 15.65 -8.94 -2.39
CA GLU A 5 16.76 -8.87 -1.44
C GLU A 5 16.48 -7.81 -0.38
N LEU A 6 15.99 -6.65 -0.81
CA LEU A 6 15.57 -5.60 0.12
C LEU A 6 14.44 -6.07 1.04
N VAL A 7 13.40 -6.71 0.47
CA VAL A 7 12.28 -7.23 1.28
C VAL A 7 12.78 -8.23 2.31
N GLN A 8 13.62 -9.18 1.91
CA GLN A 8 14.18 -10.18 2.82
C GLN A 8 15.03 -9.53 3.94
N ALA A 9 15.88 -8.57 3.58
CA ALA A 9 16.70 -7.83 4.57
C ALA A 9 15.83 -7.10 5.60
N LEU A 10 14.74 -6.43 5.16
CA LEU A 10 13.83 -5.72 6.05
C LEU A 10 13.01 -6.67 6.94
N LEU A 11 12.56 -7.81 6.41
CA LEU A 11 11.87 -8.82 7.21
C LEU A 11 12.80 -9.39 8.29
N SER A 12 14.05 -9.68 7.95
CA SER A 12 15.08 -10.13 8.89
C SER A 12 15.37 -9.08 9.95
N GLU A 13 15.53 -7.81 9.60
CA GLU A 13 15.71 -6.68 10.52
C GLU A 13 14.57 -6.59 11.55
N LEU A 14 13.34 -6.87 11.13
CA LEU A 14 12.17 -6.87 11.99
C LEU A 14 11.99 -8.16 12.81
N GLY A 15 12.80 -9.19 12.58
CA GLY A 15 12.60 -10.51 13.17
C GLY A 15 11.37 -11.26 12.65
N LEU A 16 10.95 -10.96 11.41
CA LEU A 16 9.77 -11.54 10.75
C LEU A 16 10.13 -12.73 9.86
N SER A 17 10.97 -13.63 10.34
CA SER A 17 11.38 -14.84 9.59
C SER A 17 10.18 -15.71 9.14
N ALA A 18 9.13 -15.77 9.96
CA ALA A 18 7.90 -16.48 9.61
C ALA A 18 7.21 -15.90 8.35
N TRP A 19 7.48 -14.65 7.99
CA TRP A 19 6.91 -13.99 6.82
C TRP A 19 7.68 -14.29 5.53
N GLU A 20 8.95 -14.68 5.60
CA GLU A 20 9.82 -14.83 4.43
C GLU A 20 9.25 -15.77 3.38
N ALA A 21 8.87 -16.99 3.76
CA ALA A 21 8.34 -17.96 2.81
C ALA A 21 6.96 -17.58 2.24
N PRO A 22 5.97 -17.13 3.03
CA PRO A 22 4.70 -16.63 2.51
C PRO A 22 4.86 -15.43 1.59
N VAL A 23 5.71 -14.45 1.94
CA VAL A 23 5.97 -13.26 1.12
C VAL A 23 6.64 -13.65 -0.20
N GLU A 24 7.67 -14.51 -0.18
CA GLU A 24 8.32 -14.98 -1.40
C GLU A 24 7.34 -15.76 -2.31
N SER A 25 6.46 -16.57 -1.71
CA SER A 25 5.41 -17.27 -2.44
C SER A 25 4.44 -16.31 -3.11
N ALA A 26 3.98 -15.27 -2.39
CA ALA A 26 3.08 -14.25 -2.90
C ALA A 26 3.73 -13.44 -4.03
N ILE A 27 5.00 -13.02 -3.86
CA ILE A 27 5.76 -12.32 -4.91
C ILE A 27 5.91 -13.19 -6.15
N ARG A 28 6.24 -14.46 -5.99
CA ARG A 28 6.38 -15.39 -7.11
C ARG A 28 5.05 -15.58 -7.84
N SER A 29 3.98 -15.80 -7.10
CA SER A 29 2.64 -16.00 -7.67
C SER A 29 2.16 -14.78 -8.47
N CYS A 30 2.31 -13.56 -7.92
CA CYS A 30 1.83 -12.36 -8.60
C CYS A 30 2.66 -11.97 -9.83
N LEU A 31 3.95 -12.37 -9.88
CA LEU A 31 4.87 -12.01 -10.96
C LEU A 31 5.12 -13.12 -11.98
N GLN A 32 4.50 -14.29 -11.83
CA GLN A 32 4.69 -15.41 -12.76
C GLN A 32 4.17 -15.08 -14.17
N PRO A 33 4.79 -15.63 -15.22
CA PRO A 33 4.27 -15.49 -16.57
C PRO A 33 2.83 -16.02 -16.66
N GLY A 34 1.94 -15.23 -17.28
CA GLY A 34 0.51 -15.58 -17.40
C GLY A 34 -0.33 -15.33 -16.15
N GLY A 35 0.24 -14.87 -15.05
CA GLY A 35 -0.50 -14.56 -13.81
C GLY A 35 -1.46 -13.36 -13.94
N HIS A 36 -1.15 -12.42 -14.83
CA HIS A 36 -2.04 -11.29 -15.16
C HIS A 36 -1.83 -10.88 -16.62
N GLY A 37 -2.93 -10.69 -17.36
CA GLY A 37 -2.87 -10.38 -18.79
C GLY A 37 -2.10 -9.11 -19.13
N ASP A 38 -2.23 -8.06 -18.31
CA ASP A 38 -1.61 -6.76 -18.54
C ASP A 38 -0.16 -6.67 -18.04
N LEU A 39 0.32 -7.68 -17.29
CA LEU A 39 1.66 -7.64 -16.69
C LEU A 39 2.80 -7.41 -17.71
N PRO A 40 2.79 -7.98 -18.92
CA PRO A 40 3.80 -7.67 -19.92
C PRO A 40 3.83 -6.19 -20.32
N GLY A 41 2.66 -5.57 -20.54
CA GLY A 41 2.53 -4.15 -20.85
C GLY A 41 3.03 -3.26 -19.71
N TRP A 42 2.67 -3.57 -18.48
CA TRP A 42 3.13 -2.84 -17.31
C TRP A 42 4.65 -2.94 -17.09
N ARG A 43 5.25 -4.09 -17.38
CA ARG A 43 6.72 -4.25 -17.37
C ARG A 43 7.38 -3.36 -18.42
N ALA A 44 6.83 -3.34 -19.64
CA ALA A 44 7.33 -2.48 -20.71
C ALA A 44 7.26 -0.99 -20.33
N ALA A 45 6.16 -0.57 -19.68
CA ALA A 45 6.01 0.79 -19.17
C ALA A 45 7.08 1.11 -18.10
N LEU A 46 7.33 0.23 -17.14
CA LEU A 46 8.38 0.40 -16.14
C LEU A 46 9.78 0.47 -16.77
N ASP A 47 10.05 -0.35 -17.80
CA ASP A 47 11.30 -0.35 -18.53
C ASP A 47 11.48 0.95 -19.32
N THR A 48 10.42 1.47 -19.95
CA THR A 48 10.43 2.77 -20.63
C THR A 48 10.79 3.89 -19.64
N ILE A 49 10.12 3.96 -18.48
CA ILE A 49 10.41 4.96 -17.44
C ILE A 49 11.89 4.90 -17.04
N ARG A 50 12.44 3.70 -16.83
CA ARG A 50 13.83 3.50 -16.41
C ARG A 50 14.83 3.89 -17.48
N GLN A 51 14.53 3.61 -18.75
CA GLN A 51 15.48 3.80 -19.86
C GLN A 51 15.45 5.22 -20.45
N THR A 52 14.39 5.99 -20.18
CA THR A 52 14.22 7.33 -20.76
C THR A 52 13.95 8.42 -19.72
N PRO A 53 14.77 8.54 -18.65
CA PRO A 53 14.46 9.43 -17.50
C PRO A 53 14.41 10.92 -17.88
N GLY A 54 15.00 11.35 -18.99
CA GLY A 54 14.95 12.75 -19.47
C GLY A 54 13.86 13.03 -20.49
N ASP A 55 13.19 12.02 -21.01
CA ASP A 55 12.14 12.17 -22.03
C ASP A 55 10.75 12.20 -21.36
N LYS A 56 10.33 13.40 -20.94
CA LYS A 56 9.06 13.59 -20.24
C LYS A 56 7.85 13.10 -21.02
N ASN A 57 7.88 13.10 -22.35
CA ASN A 57 6.77 12.64 -23.16
C ASN A 57 6.65 11.10 -23.11
N LYS A 58 7.76 10.39 -23.25
CA LYS A 58 7.78 8.92 -23.12
C LYS A 58 7.43 8.48 -21.71
N VAL A 59 8.00 9.15 -20.70
CA VAL A 59 7.67 8.85 -19.31
C VAL A 59 6.20 9.09 -19.02
N ARG A 60 5.62 10.20 -19.48
CA ARG A 60 4.18 10.48 -19.31
C ARG A 60 3.32 9.42 -19.98
N ALA A 61 3.64 9.01 -21.20
CA ALA A 61 2.91 7.95 -21.90
C ALA A 61 2.98 6.63 -21.12
N ALA A 62 4.17 6.23 -20.68
CA ALA A 62 4.35 5.02 -19.88
C ALA A 62 3.61 5.06 -18.51
N LEU A 63 3.53 6.23 -17.86
CA LEU A 63 2.75 6.40 -16.64
C LEU A 63 1.23 6.32 -16.91
N LEU A 64 0.76 6.73 -18.11
CA LEU A 64 -0.64 6.55 -18.52
C LEU A 64 -0.96 5.09 -18.80
N ASP A 65 -0.02 4.30 -19.33
CA ASP A 65 -0.18 2.85 -19.51
C ASP A 65 -0.37 2.10 -18.17
N LEU A 66 -0.02 2.73 -17.04
CA LEU A 66 -0.26 2.22 -15.70
C LEU A 66 -1.57 2.74 -15.07
N ALA A 67 -2.45 3.39 -15.83
CA ALA A 67 -3.76 3.81 -15.34
C ALA A 67 -4.69 2.59 -15.08
N PRO A 68 -5.70 2.74 -14.20
CA PRO A 68 -6.08 3.95 -13.45
C PRO A 68 -5.24 4.17 -12.17
N TRP A 69 -4.84 5.40 -11.94
CA TRP A 69 -4.21 5.82 -10.70
C TRP A 69 -5.29 6.19 -9.67
N ARG A 70 -5.47 5.35 -8.66
CA ARG A 70 -6.54 5.59 -7.70
C ARG A 70 -6.16 6.56 -6.58
N LYS A 71 -4.95 6.42 -6.01
CA LYS A 71 -4.43 7.30 -4.96
C LYS A 71 -3.38 8.25 -5.54
N GLY A 72 -3.44 9.51 -5.12
CA GLY A 72 -2.53 10.58 -5.56
C GLY A 72 -2.98 11.96 -5.06
N PRO A 73 -2.59 13.06 -5.69
CA PRO A 73 -1.71 13.12 -6.87
C PRO A 73 -0.25 12.80 -6.57
N PHE A 74 0.49 12.35 -7.59
CA PHE A 74 1.94 12.25 -7.52
C PHE A 74 2.59 13.32 -8.39
N GLU A 75 3.77 13.76 -7.98
CA GLU A 75 4.67 14.60 -8.76
C GLU A 75 5.98 13.86 -8.97
N LEU A 76 6.30 13.50 -10.21
CA LEU A 76 7.48 12.73 -10.59
C LEU A 76 8.22 13.49 -11.69
N ASP A 77 9.37 14.08 -11.35
CA ASP A 77 10.23 14.83 -12.29
C ASP A 77 9.47 15.89 -13.12
N GLY A 78 8.57 16.65 -12.45
CA GLY A 78 7.75 17.67 -13.10
C GLY A 78 6.61 17.10 -13.96
N ILE A 79 6.29 15.82 -13.81
CA ILE A 79 5.09 15.20 -14.39
C ILE A 79 4.09 15.00 -13.26
N THR A 80 2.96 15.71 -13.34
CA THR A 80 1.85 15.51 -12.42
C THR A 80 1.02 14.32 -12.89
N ILE A 81 0.83 13.35 -12.00
CA ILE A 81 -0.08 12.22 -12.17
C ILE A 81 -1.31 12.54 -11.33
N ASP A 82 -2.38 12.96 -12.00
CA ASP A 82 -3.68 13.08 -11.35
C ASP A 82 -4.22 11.69 -10.99
N ALA A 83 -5.09 11.63 -9.99
CA ALA A 83 -5.61 10.38 -9.47
C ALA A 83 -7.13 10.48 -9.26
N GLU A 84 -7.79 9.33 -9.34
CA GLU A 84 -9.21 9.21 -9.10
C GLU A 84 -9.61 9.78 -7.72
N TRP A 85 -8.77 9.56 -6.71
CA TRP A 85 -9.00 10.05 -5.36
C TRP A 85 -7.92 11.06 -4.96
N GLN A 86 -8.37 12.23 -4.50
CA GLN A 86 -7.51 13.28 -3.96
C GLN A 86 -7.02 12.88 -2.56
N SER A 87 -6.04 11.98 -2.52
CA SER A 87 -5.51 11.38 -1.28
C SER A 87 -4.81 12.40 -0.39
N ASN A 88 -4.30 13.50 -0.98
CA ASN A 88 -3.76 14.65 -0.26
C ASN A 88 -4.78 15.31 0.67
N MET A 89 -6.05 15.39 0.25
CA MET A 89 -7.13 15.95 1.07
C MET A 89 -7.46 15.06 2.26
N LYS A 90 -7.50 13.72 2.06
CA LYS A 90 -7.65 12.76 3.16
C LYS A 90 -6.47 12.86 4.12
N TRP A 91 -5.25 12.88 3.61
CA TRP A 91 -4.06 12.99 4.43
C TRP A 91 -4.02 14.27 5.26
N ALA A 92 -4.41 15.41 4.68
CA ALA A 92 -4.48 16.67 5.39
C ALA A 92 -5.42 16.63 6.62
N ARG A 93 -6.54 15.90 6.53
CA ARG A 93 -7.47 15.71 7.66
C ARG A 93 -6.92 14.80 8.76
N LEU A 94 -6.08 13.84 8.38
CA LEU A 94 -5.56 12.80 9.30
C LEU A 94 -4.24 13.18 9.93
N ARG A 95 -3.42 13.96 9.25
CA ARG A 95 -2.03 14.23 9.59
C ARG A 95 -1.84 14.68 11.04
N ASP A 96 -2.67 15.62 11.50
CA ASP A 96 -2.55 16.17 12.86
C ASP A 96 -2.95 15.13 13.91
N ALA A 97 -3.96 14.31 13.63
CA ALA A 97 -4.36 13.21 14.52
C ALA A 97 -3.36 12.03 14.51
N VAL A 98 -2.68 11.82 13.39
CA VAL A 98 -1.60 10.83 13.27
C VAL A 98 -0.40 11.26 14.12
N GLY A 99 -0.07 12.55 14.11
CA GLY A 99 1.09 13.09 14.80
C GLY A 99 2.40 12.61 14.19
N GLU A 100 3.47 12.69 14.96
CA GLU A 100 4.80 12.27 14.53
C GLU A 100 4.95 10.74 14.49
N LEU A 101 5.66 10.27 13.47
CA LEU A 101 6.00 8.86 13.28
C LEU A 101 7.51 8.63 13.42
N ASP A 102 8.24 9.58 13.98
CA ASP A 102 9.69 9.53 14.07
C ASP A 102 10.18 8.24 14.70
N GLY A 103 11.09 7.56 14.00
CA GLY A 103 11.65 6.27 14.40
C GLY A 103 10.64 5.11 14.44
N ARG A 104 9.39 5.26 14.01
CA ARG A 104 8.35 4.23 14.09
C ARG A 104 8.43 3.22 12.94
N ARG A 105 8.17 1.96 13.29
CA ARG A 105 7.91 0.87 12.35
C ARG A 105 6.42 0.84 12.06
N VAL A 106 6.05 1.02 10.80
CA VAL A 106 4.66 1.22 10.39
C VAL A 106 4.20 0.10 9.47
N LEU A 107 3.00 -0.43 9.71
CA LEU A 107 2.27 -1.28 8.78
C LEU A 107 1.15 -0.46 8.13
N ASP A 108 1.09 -0.44 6.79
CA ASP A 108 0.02 0.21 6.02
C ASP A 108 -0.83 -0.83 5.30
N VAL A 109 -2.01 -1.14 5.84
CA VAL A 109 -2.93 -2.14 5.30
C VAL A 109 -3.84 -1.50 4.25
N GLY A 110 -3.89 -2.10 3.05
CA GLY A 110 -4.53 -1.50 1.88
C GLY A 110 -3.73 -0.32 1.36
N SER A 111 -2.42 -0.49 1.32
CA SER A 111 -1.45 0.55 0.98
C SER A 111 -1.66 1.12 -0.45
N GLY A 112 -2.26 0.32 -1.35
CA GLY A 112 -2.44 0.71 -2.75
C GLY A 112 -1.09 0.94 -3.42
N ASN A 113 -0.99 2.03 -4.17
CA ASN A 113 0.23 2.42 -4.86
C ASN A 113 1.27 3.14 -3.96
N GLY A 114 1.15 3.01 -2.65
CA GLY A 114 2.13 3.54 -1.69
C GLY A 114 2.02 5.02 -1.37
N TYR A 115 0.99 5.71 -1.83
CA TYR A 115 0.84 7.15 -1.58
C TYR A 115 0.96 7.51 -0.09
N TYR A 116 0.17 6.83 0.77
CA TYR A 116 0.21 7.09 2.20
C TYR A 116 1.46 6.54 2.87
N ALA A 117 1.99 5.42 2.42
CA ALA A 117 3.25 4.87 2.92
C ALA A 117 4.39 5.88 2.77
N LEU A 118 4.49 6.55 1.62
CA LEU A 118 5.46 7.64 1.39
C LEU A 118 5.18 8.87 2.25
N LYS A 119 3.92 9.20 2.52
CA LYS A 119 3.56 10.29 3.45
C LYS A 119 3.93 9.94 4.90
N MET A 120 3.75 8.69 5.33
CA MET A 120 4.19 8.23 6.66
C MET A 120 5.71 8.32 6.78
N ARG A 121 6.43 7.97 5.72
CA ARG A 121 7.89 8.14 5.66
C ARG A 121 8.31 9.59 5.82
N SER A 122 7.59 10.53 5.19
CA SER A 122 7.85 11.96 5.33
C SER A 122 7.54 12.54 6.72
N LEU A 123 6.80 11.80 7.56
CA LEU A 123 6.59 12.12 8.98
C LEU A 123 7.61 11.43 9.91
N GLY A 124 8.74 10.94 9.38
CA GLY A 124 9.83 10.38 10.17
C GLY A 124 9.72 8.87 10.44
N ALA A 125 8.73 8.14 9.89
CA ALA A 125 8.68 6.70 10.08
C ALA A 125 10.01 6.05 9.69
N ASP A 126 10.58 5.21 10.54
CA ASP A 126 11.82 4.52 10.25
C ASP A 126 11.66 3.52 9.10
N LEU A 127 10.57 2.77 9.14
CA LEU A 127 10.24 1.76 8.14
C LEU A 127 8.72 1.71 7.93
N VAL A 128 8.31 1.60 6.66
CA VAL A 128 6.90 1.34 6.31
C VAL A 128 6.81 0.07 5.48
N ILE A 129 6.09 -0.92 5.98
CA ILE A 129 5.68 -2.09 5.21
C ILE A 129 4.21 -1.90 4.82
N GLY A 130 3.95 -1.76 3.53
CA GLY A 130 2.60 -1.79 2.98
C GLY A 130 2.19 -3.21 2.61
N VAL A 131 0.89 -3.51 2.70
CA VAL A 131 0.31 -4.73 2.15
C VAL A 131 -0.88 -4.37 1.26
N ASP A 132 -0.87 -4.89 0.03
CA ASP A 132 -1.97 -4.74 -0.92
C ASP A 132 -1.94 -5.88 -1.95
N PRO A 133 -3.04 -6.60 -2.20
CA PRO A 133 -3.05 -7.73 -3.13
C PRO A 133 -3.11 -7.30 -4.60
N THR A 134 -3.32 -6.03 -4.91
CA THR A 134 -3.58 -5.54 -6.27
C THR A 134 -2.29 -5.32 -7.04
N LEU A 135 -2.01 -6.17 -8.01
CA LEU A 135 -0.76 -6.14 -8.77
C LEU A 135 -0.50 -4.80 -9.46
N LEU A 136 -1.51 -4.15 -10.04
CA LEU A 136 -1.35 -2.83 -10.67
C LEU A 136 -0.78 -1.80 -9.68
N PHE A 137 -1.23 -1.83 -8.42
CA PHE A 137 -0.74 -0.88 -7.42
C PHE A 137 0.73 -1.10 -7.06
N LEU A 138 1.18 -2.35 -7.04
CA LEU A 138 2.59 -2.66 -6.85
C LEU A 138 3.45 -2.17 -8.02
N VAL A 139 2.92 -2.29 -9.24
CA VAL A 139 3.59 -1.76 -10.44
C VAL A 139 3.66 -0.24 -10.40
N GLN A 140 2.56 0.44 -10.04
CA GLN A 140 2.54 1.89 -9.85
C GLN A 140 3.54 2.33 -8.76
N PHE A 141 3.58 1.62 -7.63
CA PHE A 141 4.57 1.86 -6.59
C PHE A 141 6.00 1.70 -7.12
N ALA A 142 6.26 0.65 -7.92
CA ALA A 142 7.57 0.44 -8.53
C ALA A 142 7.96 1.61 -9.48
N ALA A 143 7.00 2.17 -10.22
CA ALA A 143 7.23 3.38 -11.04
C ALA A 143 7.60 4.58 -10.17
N VAL A 144 6.87 4.82 -9.08
CA VAL A 144 7.16 5.91 -8.13
C VAL A 144 8.53 5.75 -7.48
N GLN A 145 8.90 4.51 -7.12
CA GLN A 145 10.19 4.19 -6.50
C GLN A 145 11.39 4.42 -7.44
N GLN A 146 11.22 4.41 -8.74
CA GLN A 146 12.30 4.80 -9.66
C GLN A 146 12.77 6.26 -9.46
N TYR A 147 11.90 7.11 -8.92
CA TYR A 147 12.18 8.51 -8.62
C TYR A 147 12.44 8.77 -7.13
N ARG A 148 11.75 8.07 -6.25
CA ARG A 148 11.88 8.27 -4.79
C ARG A 148 13.06 7.53 -4.20
N ASN A 149 13.33 6.33 -4.70
CA ASN A 149 14.42 5.44 -4.25
C ASN A 149 14.48 5.28 -2.71
N ASP A 150 13.32 5.27 -2.06
CA ASP A 150 13.25 5.11 -0.60
C ASP A 150 13.23 3.62 -0.24
N ARG A 151 14.38 3.13 0.21
CA ARG A 151 14.57 1.72 0.57
C ARG A 151 13.94 1.35 1.93
N ARG A 152 13.35 2.30 2.65
CA ARG A 152 12.63 2.08 3.91
C ARG A 152 11.11 2.01 3.72
N VAL A 153 10.64 1.94 2.46
CA VAL A 153 9.24 1.68 2.11
C VAL A 153 9.17 0.51 1.15
N VAL A 154 8.43 -0.52 1.52
CA VAL A 154 8.14 -1.67 0.64
C VAL A 154 6.65 -1.99 0.68
N ILE A 155 6.11 -2.50 -0.44
CA ILE A 155 4.74 -3.00 -0.51
C ILE A 155 4.78 -4.46 -0.89
N LEU A 156 4.10 -5.29 -0.08
CA LEU A 156 4.00 -6.72 -0.27
C LEU A 156 2.66 -7.07 -0.96
N PRO A 157 2.65 -8.01 -1.93
CA PRO A 157 1.45 -8.45 -2.64
C PRO A 157 0.60 -9.39 -1.80
N MET A 158 0.15 -8.91 -0.63
CA MET A 158 -0.56 -9.73 0.36
C MET A 158 -1.73 -8.96 0.96
N ARG A 159 -2.72 -9.70 1.46
CA ARG A 159 -3.75 -9.17 2.33
C ARG A 159 -3.30 -9.29 3.79
N LEU A 160 -3.95 -8.55 4.70
CA LEU A 160 -3.68 -8.66 6.13
C LEU A 160 -3.90 -10.09 6.65
N GLU A 161 -4.97 -10.75 6.20
CA GLU A 161 -5.31 -12.11 6.58
C GLU A 161 -4.32 -13.18 6.12
N ASP A 162 -3.49 -12.86 5.13
CA ASP A 162 -2.47 -13.78 4.60
C ASP A 162 -1.14 -13.69 5.39
N LEU A 163 -1.02 -12.71 6.28
CA LEU A 163 0.19 -12.52 7.07
C LEU A 163 0.27 -13.55 8.20
N PRO A 164 1.45 -14.15 8.45
CA PRO A 164 1.65 -14.98 9.63
C PRO A 164 1.54 -14.14 10.91
N LEU A 165 0.47 -14.34 11.66
CA LEU A 165 0.18 -13.61 12.90
C LEU A 165 0.23 -14.56 14.11
N PRO A 166 0.56 -14.07 15.32
CA PRO A 166 0.90 -12.68 15.66
C PRO A 166 2.34 -12.30 15.32
N SER A 167 2.57 -11.09 14.78
CA SER A 167 3.92 -10.58 14.54
C SER A 167 4.43 -9.62 15.63
N ARG A 168 3.57 -8.72 16.13
CA ARG A 168 3.81 -7.80 17.26
C ARG A 168 5.08 -6.94 17.15
N VAL A 169 5.41 -6.50 15.93
CA VAL A 169 6.64 -5.73 15.66
C VAL A 169 6.38 -4.26 15.30
N PHE A 170 5.15 -3.91 14.93
CA PHE A 170 4.84 -2.56 14.48
C PHE A 170 4.45 -1.64 15.62
N ASP A 171 4.94 -0.42 15.56
CA ASP A 171 4.58 0.67 16.49
C ASP A 171 3.23 1.26 16.15
N THR A 172 2.93 1.36 14.86
CA THR A 172 1.69 1.91 14.34
C THR A 172 1.21 1.06 13.16
N ALA A 173 -0.06 0.71 13.15
CA ALA A 173 -0.73 0.11 12.00
C ALA A 173 -1.77 1.10 11.46
N PHE A 174 -1.78 1.28 10.14
CA PHE A 174 -2.81 2.03 9.44
C PHE A 174 -3.74 1.07 8.71
N SER A 175 -5.03 1.37 8.75
CA SER A 175 -6.06 0.72 7.95
C SER A 175 -7.06 1.78 7.51
N MET A 176 -6.83 2.33 6.31
CA MET A 176 -7.59 3.46 5.79
C MET A 176 -8.37 3.06 4.53
N GLY A 177 -9.68 2.98 4.64
CA GLY A 177 -10.55 2.59 3.53
C GLY A 177 -10.57 1.07 3.27
N VAL A 178 -10.32 0.23 4.29
CA VAL A 178 -10.24 -1.24 4.14
C VAL A 178 -11.37 -1.95 4.87
N LEU A 179 -11.77 -1.44 6.03
CA LEU A 179 -12.68 -2.15 6.94
C LEU A 179 -13.99 -2.59 6.28
N TYR A 180 -14.57 -1.74 5.43
CA TYR A 180 -15.83 -2.02 4.72
C TYR A 180 -15.69 -3.05 3.57
N HIS A 181 -14.47 -3.45 3.21
CA HIS A 181 -14.21 -4.55 2.29
C HIS A 181 -14.08 -5.91 3.00
N ARG A 182 -14.07 -5.92 4.33
CA ARG A 182 -13.86 -7.12 5.13
C ARG A 182 -15.17 -7.82 5.46
N ARG A 183 -15.20 -9.15 5.34
CA ARG A 183 -16.37 -9.96 5.75
C ARG A 183 -16.67 -9.85 7.24
N SER A 184 -15.62 -9.77 8.06
CA SER A 184 -15.69 -9.61 9.51
C SER A 184 -14.85 -8.41 9.92
N PRO A 185 -15.44 -7.26 10.23
CA PRO A 185 -14.71 -6.10 10.74
C PRO A 185 -14.05 -6.39 12.09
N ILE A 186 -14.62 -7.24 12.92
CA ILE A 186 -14.06 -7.61 14.22
C ILE A 186 -12.77 -8.43 14.04
N ASP A 187 -12.76 -9.39 13.12
CA ASP A 187 -11.56 -10.18 12.86
C ASP A 187 -10.45 -9.31 12.26
N HIS A 188 -10.82 -8.37 11.39
CA HIS A 188 -9.86 -7.39 10.88
C HIS A 188 -9.18 -6.59 12.00
N LEU A 189 -9.95 -6.13 12.99
CA LEU A 189 -9.40 -5.41 14.14
C LEU A 189 -8.52 -6.32 15.03
N ARG A 190 -8.88 -7.61 15.17
CA ARG A 190 -8.07 -8.60 15.88
C ARG A 190 -6.75 -8.88 15.16
N GLU A 191 -6.78 -9.03 13.83
CA GLU A 191 -5.59 -9.20 12.99
C GLU A 191 -4.67 -7.98 13.11
N LEU A 192 -5.19 -6.76 12.97
CA LEU A 192 -4.43 -5.53 13.16
C LEU A 192 -3.78 -5.46 14.55
N ARG A 193 -4.52 -5.80 15.61
CA ARG A 193 -3.98 -5.86 16.97
C ARG A 193 -2.81 -6.83 17.08
N GLN A 194 -2.84 -7.96 16.37
CA GLN A 194 -1.79 -8.97 16.38
C GLN A 194 -0.51 -8.51 15.65
N THR A 195 -0.58 -7.51 14.80
CA THR A 195 0.61 -6.90 14.18
C THR A 195 1.32 -5.92 15.11
N LEU A 196 0.58 -5.32 16.04
CA LEU A 196 1.07 -4.26 16.90
C LEU A 196 1.81 -4.81 18.12
N ARG A 197 2.93 -4.20 18.47
CA ARG A 197 3.60 -4.41 19.77
C ARG A 197 2.72 -3.93 20.94
N PRO A 198 2.97 -4.37 22.17
CA PRO A 198 2.31 -3.78 23.34
C PRO A 198 2.48 -2.27 23.39
N GLY A 199 1.37 -1.54 23.56
CA GLY A 199 1.35 -0.06 23.49
C GLY A 199 1.38 0.52 22.07
N GLY A 200 1.38 -0.32 21.04
CA GLY A 200 1.28 0.13 19.64
C GLY A 200 -0.08 0.77 19.33
N ARG A 201 -0.13 1.59 18.30
CA ARG A 201 -1.29 2.40 17.93
C ARG A 201 -1.90 1.93 16.60
N LEU A 202 -3.24 1.86 16.54
CA LEU A 202 -4.00 1.71 15.31
C LEU A 202 -4.55 3.07 14.85
N VAL A 203 -4.33 3.39 13.58
CA VAL A 203 -5.02 4.47 12.89
C VAL A 203 -6.03 3.84 11.94
N LEU A 204 -7.31 3.93 12.29
CA LEU A 204 -8.41 3.39 11.51
C LEU A 204 -9.20 4.51 10.87
N GLU A 205 -9.40 4.43 9.55
CA GLU A 205 -10.32 5.30 8.82
C GLU A 205 -11.27 4.44 8.00
N THR A 206 -12.55 4.72 8.13
CA THR A 206 -13.59 3.95 7.44
C THR A 206 -14.83 4.82 7.19
N LEU A 207 -15.77 4.29 6.42
CA LEU A 207 -17.07 4.91 6.24
C LEU A 207 -17.84 4.92 7.56
N TYR A 208 -18.53 6.00 7.81
CA TYR A 208 -19.38 6.21 8.96
C TYR A 208 -20.76 6.70 8.51
N LEU A 209 -21.81 6.10 9.04
CA LEU A 209 -23.16 6.55 8.85
C LEU A 209 -23.64 7.24 10.14
N PRO A 210 -23.92 8.55 10.13
CA PRO A 210 -24.46 9.24 11.28
C PRO A 210 -25.89 8.76 11.56
N GLY A 211 -26.23 8.55 12.82
CA GLY A 211 -27.57 8.12 13.25
C GLY A 211 -27.53 7.37 14.57
N GLU A 212 -28.70 7.20 15.18
CA GLU A 212 -28.87 6.41 16.39
C GLU A 212 -29.35 4.99 16.02
N GLY A 213 -28.75 3.97 16.66
CA GLY A 213 -29.13 2.58 16.51
C GLY A 213 -28.40 1.80 15.39
N ALA A 214 -28.65 0.50 15.37
CA ALA A 214 -28.10 -0.39 14.34
C ALA A 214 -28.85 -0.19 13.02
N PHE A 215 -28.09 -0.09 11.93
CA PHE A 215 -28.63 0.06 10.59
C PHE A 215 -27.99 -0.97 9.65
N ALA A 216 -28.83 -1.68 8.89
CA ALA A 216 -28.40 -2.53 7.80
C ALA A 216 -29.24 -2.22 6.56
N ARG A 217 -28.57 -2.03 5.42
CA ARG A 217 -29.23 -1.80 4.14
C ARG A 217 -28.71 -2.81 3.12
N THR A 218 -29.62 -3.56 2.55
CA THR A 218 -29.34 -4.38 1.37
C THR A 218 -29.82 -3.59 0.15
N PRO A 219 -28.94 -3.25 -0.80
CA PRO A 219 -29.34 -2.59 -2.05
C PRO A 219 -30.31 -3.47 -2.83
N GLU A 220 -31.30 -2.87 -3.48
CA GLU A 220 -32.23 -3.58 -4.38
C GLU A 220 -31.54 -3.96 -5.68
N ASP A 221 -30.56 -3.13 -6.12
CA ASP A 221 -29.78 -3.34 -7.31
C ASP A 221 -28.35 -3.79 -7.00
N ARG A 222 -27.63 -4.18 -8.07
CA ARG A 222 -26.23 -4.59 -7.99
C ARG A 222 -25.36 -3.46 -7.45
N TYR A 223 -24.97 -3.56 -6.20
CA TYR A 223 -24.07 -2.64 -5.55
C TYR A 223 -22.64 -2.96 -5.96
N ALA A 224 -21.99 -2.08 -6.68
CA ALA A 224 -20.60 -2.14 -7.15
C ALA A 224 -20.05 -3.54 -7.53
N ARG A 225 -19.51 -3.62 -8.70
CA ARG A 225 -18.70 -4.79 -9.14
C ARG A 225 -17.27 -4.65 -8.65
#